data_52232f719ac1b5586c0af87a78c5098a
#
_entry.id   52232f719ac1b5586c0af87a78c5098a
#
_cell.length_a   1.000
_cell.length_b   1.000
_cell.length_c   1.000
_cell.angle_alpha   90.00
_cell.angle_beta   90.00
_cell.angle_gamma   90.00
#
_symmetry.space_group_name_H-M   'P 1'
#
loop_
_entity.id
_entity.type
_entity.pdbx_description
1 polymer ?
#
loop_
_entity_poly.entity_id
_entity_poly.type
_entity_poly.pdbx_seq_one_letter_code
_entity_poly.pdbx_strand_id
1 'polypeptide(L)'
;MQRRTLLTALAALPLAVHAQVPLKTDSLTSALKNPLMGALTSQLGVTEDQARGGVGSYLTLLQEKLSKGDFDQIASLVPGASGYLESAKKLGAVTGPLKNLQGLNGALGKLGMNAETVAKFTPLVTNYLGKLGGPTVQNLLAGALK
;
A
#
# COMPACT_ATOMS: atom_id res chain seq x y z
N MET A 1 47.38 -46.36 -27.43
CA MET A 1 46.53 -45.81 -27.83
C MET A 1 45.65 -45.41 -26.97
N GLN A 2 45.64 -44.49 -26.46
CA GLN A 2 44.88 -44.02 -25.60
C GLN A 2 43.89 -43.27 -25.95
N ARG A 3 43.10 -43.28 -25.72
CA ARG A 3 42.10 -42.57 -25.92
C ARG A 3 41.72 -41.85 -24.88
N ARG A 4 41.86 -40.96 -24.69
CA ARG A 4 41.44 -40.20 -23.73
C ARG A 4 40.23 -39.61 -23.89
N THR A 5 39.45 -39.79 -23.47
CA THR A 5 38.23 -39.28 -23.47
C THR A 5 38.19 -38.25 -22.63
N LEU A 6 38.16 -37.33 -22.94
CA LEU A 6 37.98 -36.30 -22.22
C LEU A 6 36.75 -36.00 -21.97
N LEU A 7 36.37 -36.13 -21.02
CA LEU A 7 35.24 -35.71 -20.68
C LEU A 7 35.17 -34.57 -20.22
N THR A 8 34.96 -33.80 -20.65
CA THR A 8 34.55 -32.68 -20.31
C THR A 8 33.51 -32.55 -19.55
N ALA A 9 33.72 -32.33 -18.59
CA ALA A 9 32.78 -32.07 -17.75
C ALA A 9 32.18 -30.86 -17.99
N LEU A 10 31.31 -30.81 -18.34
CA LEU A 10 30.65 -29.79 -18.49
C LEU A 10 30.12 -29.35 -17.42
N ALA A 11 30.55 -28.61 -16.91
CA ALA A 11 30.14 -28.00 -15.85
C ALA A 11 28.97 -27.31 -16.04
N ALA A 12 28.17 -27.71 -15.67
CA ALA A 12 27.07 -27.12 -15.77
C ALA A 12 26.98 -25.98 -15.02
N LEU A 13 26.66 -25.15 -15.33
CA LEU A 13 26.47 -24.09 -14.75
C LEU A 13 25.40 -23.93 -14.07
N PRO A 14 25.36 -23.59 -13.24
CA PRO A 14 24.41 -23.41 -12.42
C PRO A 14 23.71 -22.29 -12.61
N LEU A 15 23.16 -22.13 -12.88
CA LEU A 15 22.41 -21.17 -12.98
C LEU A 15 21.78 -20.85 -11.94
N ALA A 16 22.13 -20.91 -11.25
CA ALA A 16 21.63 -20.56 -10.20
C ALA A 16 21.02 -19.54 -10.12
N VAL A 17 21.25 -18.92 -10.35
CA VAL A 17 20.72 -17.91 -10.38
C VAL A 17 19.61 -17.75 -9.88
N HIS A 18 18.96 -18.19 -9.88
CA HIS A 18 17.84 -18.03 -9.39
C HIS A 18 17.70 -17.38 -8.46
N ALA A 19 18.38 -16.86 -8.38
CA ALA A 19 18.35 -16.19 -7.59
C ALA A 19 17.43 -15.80 -7.01
N GLN A 20 16.91 -15.94 -6.91
CA GLN A 20 16.16 -15.74 -6.17
C GLN A 20 15.79 -14.67 -5.64
N VAL A 21 15.63 -13.88 -6.16
CA VAL A 21 15.02 -12.87 -5.69
C VAL A 21 13.76 -13.34 -5.34
N PRO A 22 13.38 -13.22 -4.23
CA PRO A 22 12.13 -13.63 -3.87
C PRO A 22 11.24 -12.61 -4.43
N LEU A 23 10.79 -12.80 -5.52
CA LEU A 23 9.75 -12.09 -5.94
C LEU A 23 8.68 -12.49 -5.09
N LYS A 24 8.26 -11.62 -4.29
CA LYS A 24 7.12 -11.89 -3.55
C LYS A 24 6.02 -11.91 -4.53
N THR A 25 5.71 -13.03 -5.01
CA THR A 25 4.58 -13.19 -5.88
C THR A 25 3.32 -12.69 -5.19
N ASP A 26 3.31 -12.72 -3.89
CA ASP A 26 2.19 -12.19 -3.11
C ASP A 26 2.01 -10.69 -3.35
N SER A 27 3.11 -9.95 -3.46
CA SER A 27 3.05 -8.52 -3.74
C SER A 27 2.52 -8.26 -5.14
N LEU A 28 2.91 -9.07 -6.12
CA LEU A 28 2.40 -8.92 -7.47
C LEU A 28 0.92 -9.28 -7.55
N THR A 29 0.51 -10.34 -6.88
CA THR A 29 -0.88 -10.74 -6.85
C THR A 29 -1.73 -9.68 -6.16
N SER A 30 -1.22 -9.13 -5.07
CA SER A 30 -1.89 -8.04 -4.36
C SER A 30 -1.98 -6.77 -5.20
N ALA A 31 -0.93 -6.45 -5.94
CA ALA A 31 -0.92 -5.29 -6.83
C ALA A 31 -1.92 -5.45 -7.98
N LEU A 32 -2.09 -6.66 -8.50
CA LEU A 32 -3.06 -6.91 -9.55
C LEU A 32 -4.50 -6.85 -9.04
N LYS A 33 -4.71 -7.26 -7.80
CA LYS A 33 -6.04 -7.20 -7.19
C LYS A 33 -6.37 -5.81 -6.66
N ASN A 34 -5.36 -5.05 -6.26
CA ASN A 34 -5.52 -3.74 -5.69
C ASN A 34 -4.52 -2.76 -6.28
N PRO A 35 -4.88 -2.11 -7.38
CA PRO A 35 -3.97 -1.16 -8.03
C PRO A 35 -3.48 -0.05 -7.09
N LEU A 36 -4.29 0.33 -6.09
CA LEU A 36 -3.87 1.30 -5.09
C LEU A 36 -2.66 0.80 -4.30
N MET A 37 -2.70 -0.46 -3.85
CA MET A 37 -1.59 -1.07 -3.13
C MET A 37 -0.33 -1.11 -3.98
N GLY A 38 -0.48 -1.52 -5.25
CA GLY A 38 0.62 -1.53 -6.19
C GLY A 38 1.23 -0.15 -6.40
N ALA A 39 0.40 0.87 -6.52
CA ALA A 39 0.87 2.25 -6.67
C ALA A 39 1.64 2.72 -5.42
N LEU A 40 1.12 2.43 -4.24
CA LEU A 40 1.78 2.83 -2.99
C LEU A 40 3.14 2.15 -2.82
N THR A 41 3.21 0.85 -3.02
CA THR A 41 4.45 0.11 -2.85
C THR A 41 5.50 0.49 -3.90
N SER A 42 5.09 0.71 -5.14
CA SER A 42 6.03 1.03 -6.21
C SER A 42 6.46 2.48 -6.21
N GLN A 43 5.57 3.42 -5.92
CA GLN A 43 5.89 4.84 -5.98
C GLN A 43 6.52 5.38 -4.70
N LEU A 44 6.13 4.85 -3.56
CA LEU A 44 6.62 5.31 -2.27
C LEU A 44 7.67 4.39 -1.66
N GLY A 45 7.85 3.20 -2.21
CA GLY A 45 8.79 2.23 -1.66
C GLY A 45 8.38 1.68 -0.29
N VAL A 46 7.11 1.79 0.07
CA VAL A 46 6.62 1.29 1.35
C VAL A 46 6.36 -0.22 1.27
N THR A 47 6.39 -0.88 2.42
CA THR A 47 6.03 -2.29 2.49
C THR A 47 4.51 -2.46 2.34
N GLU A 48 4.08 -3.67 2.07
CA GLU A 48 2.66 -3.98 1.95
C GLU A 48 1.92 -3.67 3.26
N ASP A 49 2.51 -4.00 4.39
CA ASP A 49 1.93 -3.72 5.71
C ASP A 49 1.82 -2.23 5.97
N GLN A 50 2.85 -1.46 5.61
CA GLN A 50 2.81 0.00 5.70
C GLN A 50 1.72 0.57 4.81
N ALA A 51 1.59 0.07 3.59
CA ALA A 51 0.54 0.51 2.67
C ALA A 51 -0.85 0.17 3.21
N ARG A 52 -1.05 -1.03 3.72
CA ARG A 52 -2.33 -1.45 4.30
C ARG A 52 -2.70 -0.63 5.52
N GLY A 53 -1.78 -0.50 6.45
CA GLY A 53 -1.97 0.30 7.65
C GLY A 53 -2.19 1.76 7.32
N GLY A 54 -1.46 2.28 6.33
CA GLY A 54 -1.60 3.66 5.88
C GLY A 54 -2.97 3.94 5.26
N VAL A 55 -3.43 3.08 4.36
CA VAL A 55 -4.76 3.22 3.76
C VAL A 55 -5.84 3.08 4.84
N GLY A 56 -5.68 2.15 5.77
CA GLY A 56 -6.60 2.00 6.89
C GLY A 56 -6.66 3.23 7.77
N SER A 57 -5.50 3.85 8.04
CA SER A 57 -5.44 5.10 8.81
C SER A 57 -6.13 6.25 8.05
N TYR A 58 -5.90 6.33 6.75
CA TYR A 58 -6.56 7.32 5.89
C TYR A 58 -8.08 7.12 5.90
N LEU A 59 -8.55 5.89 5.75
CA LEU A 59 -9.97 5.59 5.82
C LEU A 59 -10.56 5.89 7.20
N THR A 60 -9.81 5.68 8.27
CA THR A 60 -10.25 6.04 9.62
C THR A 60 -10.48 7.54 9.74
N LEU A 61 -9.56 8.35 9.18
CA LEU A 61 -9.75 9.80 9.18
C LEU A 61 -11.02 10.19 8.40
N LEU A 62 -11.23 9.59 7.24
CA LEU A 62 -12.43 9.87 6.44
C LEU A 62 -13.70 9.46 7.17
N GLN A 63 -13.66 8.34 7.88
CA GLN A 63 -14.82 7.86 8.65
C GLN A 63 -15.21 8.85 9.74
N GLU A 64 -14.25 9.55 10.32
CA GLU A 64 -14.51 10.56 11.35
C GLU A 64 -14.94 11.92 10.77
N LYS A 65 -14.58 12.19 9.53
CA LYS A 65 -14.83 13.49 8.91
C LYS A 65 -16.06 13.52 8.01
N LEU A 66 -16.45 12.40 7.49
CA LEU A 66 -17.53 12.30 6.51
C LEU A 66 -18.78 11.67 7.12
N SER A 67 -19.92 11.94 6.51
CA SER A 67 -21.14 11.21 6.86
C SER A 67 -20.97 9.75 6.47
N LYS A 68 -21.79 8.87 7.07
CA LYS A 68 -21.71 7.45 6.77
C LYS A 68 -21.91 7.17 5.27
N GLY A 69 -22.86 7.85 4.64
CA GLY A 69 -23.12 7.66 3.22
C GLY A 69 -21.97 8.08 2.34
N ASP A 70 -21.34 9.22 2.66
CA ASP A 70 -20.17 9.70 1.91
C ASP A 70 -18.97 8.80 2.09
N PHE A 71 -18.77 8.33 3.32
CA PHE A 71 -17.70 7.37 3.60
C PHE A 71 -17.92 6.05 2.84
N ASP A 72 -19.13 5.54 2.81
CA ASP A 72 -19.47 4.30 2.11
C ASP A 72 -19.20 4.40 0.62
N GLN A 73 -19.44 5.57 0.02
CA GLN A 73 -19.09 5.82 -1.38
C GLN A 73 -17.58 5.68 -1.61
N ILE A 74 -16.78 6.28 -0.75
CA ILE A 74 -15.32 6.22 -0.87
C ILE A 74 -14.82 4.80 -0.58
N ALA A 75 -15.34 4.17 0.46
CA ALA A 75 -14.95 2.82 0.84
C ALA A 75 -15.23 1.81 -0.27
N SER A 76 -16.31 2.02 -1.05
CA SER A 76 -16.62 1.15 -2.18
C SER A 76 -15.59 1.21 -3.30
N LEU A 77 -14.83 2.30 -3.39
CA LEU A 77 -13.75 2.45 -4.37
C LEU A 77 -12.47 1.71 -3.94
N VAL A 78 -12.40 1.31 -2.67
CA VAL A 78 -11.23 0.64 -2.12
C VAL A 78 -11.60 -0.80 -1.79
N PRO A 79 -11.30 -1.76 -2.67
CA PRO A 79 -11.58 -3.16 -2.39
C PRO A 79 -10.90 -3.60 -1.10
N GLY A 80 -11.65 -4.16 -0.18
CA GLY A 80 -11.10 -4.60 1.10
C GLY A 80 -10.93 -3.49 2.13
N ALA A 81 -11.66 -2.38 2.00
CA ALA A 81 -11.57 -1.24 2.92
C ALA A 81 -11.66 -1.64 4.39
N SER A 82 -12.58 -2.54 4.75
CA SER A 82 -12.72 -3.03 6.13
C SER A 82 -11.45 -3.73 6.62
N GLY A 83 -10.81 -4.52 5.75
CA GLY A 83 -9.56 -5.19 6.08
C GLY A 83 -8.42 -4.19 6.33
N TYR A 84 -8.39 -3.09 5.60
CA TYR A 84 -7.40 -2.04 5.83
C TYR A 84 -7.63 -1.31 7.15
N LEU A 85 -8.88 -1.05 7.49
CA LEU A 85 -9.23 -0.47 8.79
C LEU A 85 -8.75 -1.37 9.94
N GLU A 86 -8.97 -2.67 9.81
CA GLU A 86 -8.48 -3.62 10.80
C GLU A 86 -6.95 -3.66 10.84
N SER A 87 -6.31 -3.64 9.68
CA SER A 87 -4.84 -3.65 9.61
C SER A 87 -4.24 -2.44 10.32
N ALA A 88 -4.82 -1.26 10.14
CA ALA A 88 -4.37 -0.05 10.82
C ALA A 88 -4.46 -0.19 12.35
N LYS A 89 -5.51 -0.83 12.83
CA LYS A 89 -5.67 -1.09 14.28
C LYS A 89 -4.69 -2.15 14.77
N LYS A 90 -4.55 -3.25 14.04
CA LYS A 90 -3.64 -4.34 14.42
C LYS A 90 -2.19 -3.91 14.42
N LEU A 91 -1.80 -3.06 13.49
CA LEU A 91 -0.44 -2.54 13.40
C LEU A 91 -0.17 -1.41 14.41
N GLY A 92 -1.19 -1.01 15.16
CA GLY A 92 -1.02 0.03 16.18
C GLY A 92 -0.93 1.44 15.61
N ALA A 93 -1.20 1.63 14.33
CA ALA A 93 -1.19 2.95 13.71
C ALA A 93 -2.35 3.79 14.20
N VAL A 94 -3.52 3.16 14.36
CA VAL A 94 -4.72 3.82 14.80
C VAL A 94 -5.11 3.26 16.16
N THR A 95 -4.96 4.07 17.18
CA THR A 95 -5.33 3.70 18.56
C THR A 95 -6.62 4.37 19.01
N GLY A 96 -7.19 5.22 18.17
CA GLY A 96 -8.43 5.95 18.43
C GLY A 96 -8.84 6.75 17.21
N PRO A 97 -9.90 7.56 17.32
CA PRO A 97 -10.37 8.33 16.18
C PRO A 97 -9.34 9.35 15.71
N LEU A 98 -9.18 9.46 14.41
CA LEU A 98 -8.27 10.42 13.79
C LEU A 98 -9.06 11.66 13.42
N LYS A 99 -8.74 12.78 14.04
CA LYS A 99 -9.53 13.99 13.88
C LYS A 99 -9.01 14.95 12.83
N ASN A 100 -7.77 14.80 12.42
CA ASN A 100 -7.14 15.72 11.48
C ASN A 100 -5.96 15.07 10.76
N LEU A 101 -5.40 15.79 9.79
CA LEU A 101 -4.23 15.32 9.05
C LEU A 101 -3.02 15.07 9.93
N GLN A 102 -2.87 15.84 11.00
CA GLN A 102 -1.75 15.63 11.91
C GLN A 102 -1.84 14.27 12.59
N GLY A 103 -3.04 13.87 13.00
CA GLY A 103 -3.28 12.53 13.53
C GLY A 103 -2.98 11.45 12.49
N LEU A 104 -3.36 11.67 11.22
CA LEU A 104 -3.04 10.75 10.14
C LEU A 104 -1.52 10.65 9.94
N ASN A 105 -0.83 11.78 9.90
CA ASN A 105 0.63 11.79 9.75
C ASN A 105 1.31 11.04 10.89
N GLY A 106 0.80 11.22 12.11
CA GLY A 106 1.28 10.47 13.28
C GLY A 106 1.05 8.97 13.13
N ALA A 107 -0.11 8.56 12.62
CA ALA A 107 -0.42 7.16 12.38
C ALA A 107 0.52 6.55 11.32
N LEU A 108 0.78 7.28 10.24
CA LEU A 108 1.72 6.85 9.21
C LEU A 108 3.14 6.73 9.75
N GLY A 109 3.55 7.66 10.62
CA GLY A 109 4.85 7.60 11.29
C GLY A 109 4.98 6.37 12.17
N LYS A 110 3.90 5.97 12.87
CA LYS A 110 3.90 4.75 13.69
C LYS A 110 4.10 3.48 12.85
N LEU A 111 3.75 3.51 11.58
CA LEU A 111 3.99 2.41 10.66
C LEU A 111 5.44 2.36 10.16
N GLY A 112 6.28 3.29 10.56
CA GLY A 112 7.67 3.33 10.16
C GLY A 112 7.94 4.13 8.89
N MET A 113 6.98 4.91 8.42
CA MET A 113 7.19 5.77 7.25
C MET A 113 7.96 7.03 7.65
N ASN A 114 8.93 7.41 6.83
CA ASN A 114 9.64 8.65 7.06
C ASN A 114 8.80 9.87 6.65
N ALA A 115 9.23 11.06 7.05
CA ALA A 115 8.47 12.28 6.80
C ALA A 115 8.22 12.55 5.32
N GLU A 116 9.16 12.22 4.46
CA GLU A 116 9.02 12.39 3.02
C GLU A 116 7.94 11.47 2.45
N THR A 117 7.96 10.20 2.86
CA THR A 117 6.96 9.22 2.45
C THR A 117 5.57 9.61 2.94
N VAL A 118 5.47 10.07 4.19
CA VAL A 118 4.20 10.54 4.77
C VAL A 118 3.66 11.72 3.96
N ALA A 119 4.51 12.66 3.58
CA ALA A 119 4.10 13.83 2.80
C ALA A 119 3.58 13.46 1.40
N LYS A 120 4.06 12.37 0.84
CA LYS A 120 3.63 11.89 -0.47
C LYS A 120 2.44 10.95 -0.41
N PHE A 121 2.25 10.29 0.72
CA PHE A 121 1.23 9.26 0.90
C PHE A 121 -0.18 9.84 0.74
N THR A 122 -0.49 10.85 1.52
CA THR A 122 -1.83 11.46 1.53
C THR A 122 -2.25 11.97 0.15
N PRO A 123 -1.45 12.79 -0.55
CA PRO A 123 -1.85 13.25 -1.87
C PRO A 123 -1.94 12.14 -2.91
N LEU A 124 -1.11 11.10 -2.80
CA LEU A 124 -1.18 9.97 -3.72
C LEU A 124 -2.51 9.23 -3.58
N VAL A 125 -2.91 8.91 -2.35
CA VAL A 125 -4.17 8.23 -2.09
C VAL A 125 -5.36 9.11 -2.48
N THR A 126 -5.29 10.40 -2.14
CA THR A 126 -6.34 11.36 -2.49
C THR A 126 -6.53 11.46 -4.01
N ASN A 127 -5.43 11.59 -4.75
CA ASN A 127 -5.49 11.66 -6.20
C ASN A 127 -6.03 10.38 -6.82
N TYR A 128 -5.61 9.25 -6.30
CA TYR A 128 -6.06 7.95 -6.78
C TYR A 128 -7.57 7.79 -6.60
N LEU A 129 -8.06 8.04 -5.40
CA LEU A 129 -9.49 7.95 -5.09
C LEU A 129 -10.30 8.99 -5.86
N GLY A 130 -9.76 10.20 -6.01
CA GLY A 130 -10.40 11.25 -6.79
C GLY A 130 -10.56 10.89 -8.26
N LYS A 131 -9.59 10.20 -8.83
CA LYS A 131 -9.70 9.72 -10.22
C LYS A 131 -10.75 8.64 -10.37
N LEU A 132 -10.86 7.76 -9.39
CA LEU A 132 -11.85 6.68 -9.42
C LEU A 132 -13.26 7.19 -9.18
N GLY A 133 -13.43 8.10 -8.23
CA GLY A 133 -14.74 8.57 -7.79
C GLY A 133 -15.23 9.85 -8.46
N GLY A 134 -14.37 10.50 -9.24
CA GLY A 134 -14.74 11.73 -9.95
C GLY A 134 -14.85 12.96 -9.06
N PRO A 135 -15.45 14.05 -9.56
CA PRO A 135 -15.49 15.33 -8.86
C PRO A 135 -16.17 15.28 -7.50
N THR A 136 -17.18 14.45 -7.35
CA THR A 136 -17.90 14.32 -6.07
C THR A 136 -16.95 13.82 -4.99
N VAL A 137 -16.22 12.75 -5.27
CA VAL A 137 -15.26 12.18 -4.31
C VAL A 137 -14.11 13.15 -4.06
N GLN A 138 -13.63 13.85 -5.10
CA GLN A 138 -12.60 14.87 -4.92
C GLN A 138 -13.03 15.96 -3.94
N ASN A 139 -14.26 16.43 -4.05
CA ASN A 139 -14.79 17.44 -3.14
C ASN A 139 -14.93 16.92 -1.71
N LEU A 140 -15.40 15.67 -1.55
CA LEU A 140 -15.50 15.03 -0.24
C LEU A 140 -14.13 14.90 0.42
N LEU A 141 -13.14 14.44 -0.33
CA LEU A 141 -11.78 14.29 0.17
C LEU A 141 -11.17 15.65 0.53
N ALA A 142 -11.34 16.66 -0.32
CA ALA A 142 -10.83 17.99 -0.05
C ALA A 142 -11.46 18.59 1.21
N GLY A 143 -12.74 18.32 1.47
CA GLY A 143 -13.43 18.75 2.67
C GLY A 143 -12.94 18.04 3.92
N ALA A 144 -12.73 16.74 3.81
CA ALA A 144 -12.31 15.91 4.95
C ALA A 144 -10.87 16.16 5.38
N LEU A 145 -10.01 16.59 4.46
CA LEU A 145 -8.60 16.79 4.72
C LEU A 145 -8.24 18.22 5.19
N LYS A 146 -9.22 19.10 5.35
CA LYS A 146 -9.00 20.45 5.89
C LYS A 146 -9.05 20.50 7.43
#